data_b49015e2f3effce9f27708f0fbb44cec
#
_entry.id   b49015e2f3effce9f27708f0fbb44cec
#
_cell.length_a   1.000
_cell.length_b   1.000
_cell.length_c   1.000
_cell.angle_alpha   90.00
_cell.angle_beta   90.00
_cell.angle_gamma   90.00
#
_symmetry.space_group_name_H-M   'P 1'
#
loop_
_entity.id
_entity.type
_entity.pdbx_description
1 polymer ?
#
loop_
_entity_poly.entity_id
_entity_poly.type
_entity_poly.pdbx_seq_one_letter_code
_entity_poly.pdbx_strand_id
1 'polypeptide(L)'
;MSSTNSKLTRVADNIRILSAAMVEKAKSGHPGGAMGGADFVTVLYTEFLRYDPDNMAYPYRDRFFLDPGHMSPMLYSVLSLAGYYTTEDLQSLRQWGSVTPGHPEVDVMRGVENTSGPLGQGHAMALGAAVAERFMAARFGEWMAHKTYAYISDGAVEEEISQGVGRIAGHLGLSNFIMYYDSNNIQLSTKVDEVDTENVAMKYEAWGWNVLSVDGHNINEIREALVAANSETERPTLIIGHTVMGKGARTTDGGSFEDKVSTHGQPLTAAGADFAATVKNLGGDPENPFAVFEESREAFAERREALRAWAARQAGVEKTWRGEHGELARKLDMFLSGHLPEIDYKSIEVKAGVATRAASATVLGVFAEKIENMIVASADLSNSDKTDGFLKKTKAFTKGDFSGKFFQAGVSELTMACVANGMALHGGVIPACGTFFVFSDYMKPAVRLSALMRLHVILSLIHISEPTRQAEIS
;
A
#
# COMPACT_ATOMS: atom_id res chain seq x y z
N MET A 1 -28.11 -0.11 -18.34
CA MET A 1 -27.29 -0.36 -17.15
C MET A 1 -28.13 -1.17 -16.18
N SER A 2 -27.54 -2.15 -15.47
CA SER A 2 -28.27 -2.84 -14.40
C SER A 2 -28.57 -1.84 -13.27
N SER A 3 -29.62 -2.07 -12.47
CA SER A 3 -29.95 -1.22 -11.31
C SER A 3 -28.78 -1.09 -10.34
N THR A 4 -27.98 -2.15 -10.17
CA THR A 4 -26.78 -2.18 -9.33
C THR A 4 -25.69 -1.23 -9.85
N ASN A 5 -25.41 -1.23 -11.15
CA ASN A 5 -24.40 -0.32 -11.72
C ASN A 5 -24.81 1.14 -11.61
N SER A 6 -26.09 1.45 -11.79
CA SER A 6 -26.60 2.81 -11.57
C SER A 6 -26.41 3.25 -10.11
N LYS A 7 -26.63 2.36 -9.13
CA LYS A 7 -26.38 2.62 -7.72
C LYS A 7 -24.90 2.90 -7.45
N LEU A 8 -23.98 2.09 -7.98
CA LEU A 8 -22.54 2.29 -7.78
C LEU A 8 -22.00 3.54 -8.47
N THR A 9 -22.53 3.92 -9.64
CA THR A 9 -22.21 5.20 -10.27
C THR A 9 -22.57 6.37 -9.35
N ARG A 10 -23.74 6.32 -8.68
CA ARG A 10 -24.13 7.34 -7.71
C ARG A 10 -23.21 7.37 -6.49
N VAL A 11 -22.73 6.21 -6.02
CA VAL A 11 -21.72 6.14 -4.95
C VAL A 11 -20.42 6.83 -5.39
N ALA A 12 -19.92 6.55 -6.60
CA ALA A 12 -18.73 7.18 -7.15
C ALA A 12 -18.91 8.71 -7.28
N ASP A 13 -20.08 9.18 -7.73
CA ASP A 13 -20.37 10.62 -7.81
C ASP A 13 -20.41 11.27 -6.42
N ASN A 14 -20.88 10.57 -5.39
CA ASN A 14 -20.82 11.06 -4.01
C ASN A 14 -19.36 11.20 -3.53
N ILE A 15 -18.50 10.21 -3.83
CA ILE A 15 -17.06 10.28 -3.53
C ILE A 15 -16.42 11.47 -4.24
N ARG A 16 -16.74 11.72 -5.51
CA ARG A 16 -16.25 12.88 -6.28
C ARG A 16 -16.63 14.20 -5.61
N ILE A 17 -17.89 14.34 -5.23
CA ILE A 17 -18.39 15.55 -4.57
C ILE A 17 -17.73 15.75 -3.22
N LEU A 18 -17.66 14.73 -2.36
CA LEU A 18 -17.01 14.81 -1.06
C LEU A 18 -15.54 15.18 -1.20
N SER A 19 -14.82 14.57 -2.15
CA SER A 19 -13.42 14.87 -2.43
C SER A 19 -13.20 16.31 -2.86
N ALA A 20 -14.00 16.79 -3.80
CA ALA A 20 -13.95 18.18 -4.25
C ALA A 20 -14.33 19.17 -3.14
N ALA A 21 -15.38 18.87 -2.36
CA ALA A 21 -15.86 19.71 -1.26
C ALA A 21 -14.83 19.86 -0.13
N MET A 22 -14.11 18.77 0.22
CA MET A 22 -13.01 18.83 1.19
C MET A 22 -11.92 19.80 0.73
N VAL A 23 -11.48 19.69 -0.51
CA VAL A 23 -10.43 20.53 -1.09
C VAL A 23 -10.87 21.97 -1.24
N GLU A 24 -12.12 22.20 -1.68
CA GLU A 24 -12.70 23.54 -1.81
C GLU A 24 -12.80 24.25 -0.46
N LYS A 25 -13.26 23.55 0.58
CA LYS A 25 -13.34 24.07 1.95
C LYS A 25 -11.97 24.37 2.55
N ALA A 26 -10.99 23.46 2.35
CA ALA A 26 -9.62 23.63 2.82
C ALA A 26 -8.84 24.70 2.03
N LYS A 27 -9.34 25.11 0.87
CA LYS A 27 -8.68 25.99 -0.11
C LYS A 27 -7.27 25.49 -0.50
N SER A 28 -7.07 24.20 -0.39
CA SER A 28 -5.79 23.51 -0.65
C SER A 28 -6.01 22.02 -0.79
N GLY A 29 -5.38 21.40 -1.78
CA GLY A 29 -5.45 19.95 -1.98
C GLY A 29 -5.51 19.56 -3.46
N HIS A 30 -5.82 18.29 -3.71
CA HIS A 30 -5.74 17.67 -5.02
C HIS A 30 -7.08 16.99 -5.35
N PRO A 31 -8.04 17.71 -5.97
CA PRO A 31 -9.34 17.12 -6.26
C PRO A 31 -9.36 16.24 -7.51
N GLY A 32 -8.53 16.57 -8.52
CA GLY A 32 -8.66 16.01 -9.87
C GLY A 32 -8.48 14.50 -9.94
N GLY A 33 -7.37 13.97 -9.44
CA GLY A 33 -7.13 12.52 -9.36
C GLY A 33 -8.13 11.83 -8.42
N ALA A 34 -8.45 12.46 -7.27
CA ALA A 34 -9.45 11.93 -6.34
C ALA A 34 -10.83 11.74 -6.97
N MET A 35 -11.22 12.64 -7.88
CA MET A 35 -12.46 12.52 -8.67
C MET A 35 -12.34 11.44 -9.75
N GLY A 36 -11.16 11.29 -10.38
CA GLY A 36 -10.89 10.29 -11.41
C GLY A 36 -10.97 8.85 -10.89
N GLY A 37 -10.38 8.59 -9.73
CA GLY A 37 -10.29 7.25 -9.13
C GLY A 37 -11.55 6.76 -8.40
N ALA A 38 -12.60 7.57 -8.32
CA ALA A 38 -13.79 7.29 -7.50
C ALA A 38 -14.51 5.99 -7.89
N ASP A 39 -14.55 5.63 -9.17
CA ASP A 39 -15.21 4.40 -9.64
C ASP A 39 -14.48 3.16 -9.13
N PHE A 40 -13.16 3.14 -9.23
CA PHE A 40 -12.36 2.01 -8.76
C PHE A 40 -12.52 1.76 -7.26
N VAL A 41 -12.35 2.81 -6.42
CA VAL A 41 -12.48 2.63 -4.97
C VAL A 41 -13.92 2.28 -4.56
N THR A 42 -14.91 2.74 -5.31
CA THR A 42 -16.32 2.33 -5.13
C THR A 42 -16.45 0.82 -5.30
N VAL A 43 -16.01 0.27 -6.43
CA VAL A 43 -16.11 -1.18 -6.70
C VAL A 43 -15.28 -1.98 -5.69
N LEU A 44 -14.06 -1.54 -5.41
CA LEU A 44 -13.17 -2.23 -4.48
C LEU A 44 -13.80 -2.34 -3.08
N TYR A 45 -14.26 -1.23 -2.52
CA TYR A 45 -14.77 -1.20 -1.15
C TYR A 45 -16.18 -1.79 -1.00
N THR A 46 -17.02 -1.69 -2.02
CA THR A 46 -18.38 -2.24 -1.95
C THR A 46 -18.46 -3.73 -2.31
N GLU A 47 -17.50 -4.27 -3.08
CA GLU A 47 -17.64 -5.63 -3.59
C GLU A 47 -16.47 -6.57 -3.21
N PHE A 48 -15.23 -6.08 -3.14
CA PHE A 48 -14.03 -6.93 -3.07
C PHE A 48 -13.30 -6.91 -1.73
N LEU A 49 -12.87 -5.73 -1.26
CA LEU A 49 -11.99 -5.60 -0.11
C LEU A 49 -12.61 -6.22 1.16
N ARG A 50 -11.97 -7.26 1.70
CA ARG A 50 -12.48 -8.01 2.87
C ARG A 50 -11.76 -7.58 4.14
N TYR A 51 -12.51 -7.13 5.11
CA TYR A 51 -12.05 -6.74 6.44
C TYR A 51 -13.16 -6.96 7.47
N ASP A 52 -12.80 -6.94 8.73
CA ASP A 52 -13.81 -6.95 9.80
C ASP A 52 -14.26 -5.51 10.06
N PRO A 53 -15.52 -5.14 9.75
CA PRO A 53 -15.99 -3.77 9.90
C PRO A 53 -16.11 -3.31 11.36
N ASP A 54 -16.07 -4.22 12.30
CA ASP A 54 -16.12 -3.94 13.73
C ASP A 54 -14.71 -4.05 14.38
N ASN A 55 -13.69 -4.55 13.63
CA ASN A 55 -12.30 -4.64 14.04
C ASN A 55 -11.34 -4.44 12.86
N MET A 56 -11.08 -3.20 12.48
CA MET A 56 -10.16 -2.88 11.37
C MET A 56 -8.73 -3.36 11.55
N ALA A 57 -8.32 -3.71 12.77
CA ALA A 57 -7.00 -4.29 13.05
C ALA A 57 -6.95 -5.82 12.88
N TYR A 58 -8.04 -6.46 12.42
CA TYR A 58 -8.05 -7.91 12.19
C TYR A 58 -6.87 -8.34 11.31
N PRO A 59 -6.00 -9.27 11.76
CA PRO A 59 -4.70 -9.50 11.10
C PRO A 59 -4.81 -10.05 9.67
N TYR A 60 -5.87 -10.80 9.37
CA TYR A 60 -6.04 -11.53 8.11
C TYR A 60 -7.03 -10.83 7.15
N ARG A 61 -7.14 -9.50 7.27
CA ARG A 61 -7.90 -8.65 6.35
C ARG A 61 -7.15 -8.43 5.05
N ASP A 62 -7.86 -8.19 3.96
CA ASP A 62 -7.26 -7.57 2.78
C ASP A 62 -6.76 -6.16 3.14
N ARG A 63 -5.69 -5.71 2.50
CA ARG A 63 -5.08 -4.40 2.75
C ARG A 63 -5.14 -3.52 1.51
N PHE A 64 -5.40 -2.24 1.72
CA PHE A 64 -5.38 -1.25 0.64
C PHE A 64 -4.37 -0.14 0.94
N PHE A 65 -3.36 -0.02 0.09
CA PHE A 65 -2.30 0.99 0.16
C PHE A 65 -2.55 2.09 -0.86
N LEU A 66 -2.66 3.33 -0.42
CA LEU A 66 -2.72 4.48 -1.30
C LEU A 66 -1.30 5.03 -1.48
N ASP A 67 -0.71 4.88 -2.67
CA ASP A 67 0.61 5.44 -2.98
C ASP A 67 0.53 6.95 -3.23
N PRO A 68 -0.34 7.47 -4.14
CA PRO A 68 -0.45 8.90 -4.36
C PRO A 68 -1.18 9.58 -3.19
N GLY A 69 -0.45 9.83 -2.11
CA GLY A 69 -1.00 10.40 -0.87
C GLY A 69 -1.76 11.71 -1.06
N HIS A 70 -1.43 12.46 -2.11
CA HIS A 70 -2.19 13.67 -2.47
C HIS A 70 -3.66 13.37 -2.84
N MET A 71 -3.99 12.14 -3.22
CA MET A 71 -5.37 11.69 -3.45
C MET A 71 -6.11 11.31 -2.15
N SER A 72 -5.60 11.73 -0.99
CA SER A 72 -6.23 11.53 0.31
C SER A 72 -7.72 11.86 0.38
N PRO A 73 -8.25 12.88 -0.33
CA PRO A 73 -9.69 13.14 -0.32
C PRO A 73 -10.54 11.97 -0.83
N MET A 74 -10.06 11.20 -1.81
CA MET A 74 -10.74 9.99 -2.28
C MET A 74 -10.78 8.92 -1.17
N LEU A 75 -9.63 8.68 -0.53
CA LEU A 75 -9.54 7.68 0.54
C LEU A 75 -10.43 8.06 1.74
N TYR A 76 -10.37 9.31 2.20
CA TYR A 76 -11.21 9.75 3.31
C TYR A 76 -12.71 9.72 2.96
N SER A 77 -13.07 10.04 1.70
CA SER A 77 -14.46 9.95 1.25
C SER A 77 -15.00 8.53 1.30
N VAL A 78 -14.27 7.55 0.73
CA VAL A 78 -14.73 6.15 0.75
C VAL A 78 -14.73 5.57 2.16
N LEU A 79 -13.76 5.91 3.00
CA LEU A 79 -13.71 5.48 4.40
C LEU A 79 -14.79 6.15 5.25
N SER A 80 -15.20 7.38 4.93
CA SER A 80 -16.36 8.03 5.56
C SER A 80 -17.65 7.31 5.22
N LEU A 81 -17.87 6.95 3.95
CA LEU A 81 -19.03 6.15 3.54
C LEU A 81 -19.04 4.77 4.20
N ALA A 82 -17.85 4.19 4.44
CA ALA A 82 -17.70 2.95 5.21
C ALA A 82 -17.90 3.14 6.73
N GLY A 83 -17.94 4.40 7.23
CA GLY A 83 -18.27 4.74 8.61
C GLY A 83 -17.07 4.95 9.54
N TYR A 84 -15.85 5.20 8.99
CA TYR A 84 -14.62 5.41 9.77
C TYR A 84 -14.23 6.88 9.94
N TYR A 85 -14.84 7.77 9.15
CA TYR A 85 -14.69 9.22 9.29
C TYR A 85 -16.08 9.87 9.33
N THR A 86 -16.23 10.90 10.13
CA THR A 86 -17.45 11.72 10.18
C THR A 86 -17.42 12.81 9.11
N THR A 87 -18.53 13.47 8.89
CA THR A 87 -18.61 14.65 8.01
C THR A 87 -17.72 15.78 8.54
N GLU A 88 -17.64 15.96 9.85
CA GLU A 88 -16.79 16.95 10.52
C GLU A 88 -15.31 16.66 10.29
N ASP A 89 -14.90 15.37 10.29
CA ASP A 89 -13.54 14.97 9.94
C ASP A 89 -13.20 15.37 8.50
N LEU A 90 -14.11 15.09 7.54
CA LEU A 90 -13.92 15.49 6.15
C LEU A 90 -13.79 17.00 5.99
N GLN A 91 -14.62 17.75 6.71
CA GLN A 91 -14.60 19.21 6.70
C GLN A 91 -13.32 19.81 7.30
N SER A 92 -12.55 19.02 8.02
CA SER A 92 -11.32 19.41 8.69
C SER A 92 -10.05 19.05 7.91
N LEU A 93 -10.16 18.73 6.62
CA LEU A 93 -9.02 18.40 5.75
C LEU A 93 -7.90 19.45 5.90
N ARG A 94 -6.66 18.97 6.15
CA ARG A 94 -5.45 19.83 6.29
C ARG A 94 -5.46 20.81 7.46
N GLN A 95 -6.41 20.71 8.39
CA GLN A 95 -6.39 21.54 9.59
C GLN A 95 -5.43 20.94 10.63
N TRP A 96 -4.81 21.81 11.42
CA TRP A 96 -3.90 21.36 12.48
C TRP A 96 -4.64 20.48 13.50
N GLY A 97 -4.07 19.30 13.78
CA GLY A 97 -4.65 18.33 14.72
C GLY A 97 -5.84 17.53 14.17
N SER A 98 -6.20 17.72 12.90
CA SER A 98 -7.25 16.95 12.24
C SER A 98 -6.78 15.52 11.96
N VAL A 99 -7.73 14.59 11.93
CA VAL A 99 -7.50 13.19 11.53
C VAL A 99 -7.50 12.98 10.01
N THR A 100 -7.64 14.07 9.24
CA THR A 100 -7.59 14.10 7.78
C THR A 100 -6.44 14.99 7.28
N PRO A 101 -5.16 14.63 7.55
CA PRO A 101 -4.02 15.35 7.01
C PRO A 101 -4.02 15.34 5.48
N GLY A 102 -3.32 16.28 4.85
CA GLY A 102 -3.29 16.44 3.39
C GLY A 102 -2.72 15.25 2.62
N HIS A 103 -1.87 14.45 3.27
CA HIS A 103 -1.40 13.14 2.86
C HIS A 103 -1.67 12.18 4.01
N PRO A 104 -2.19 10.97 3.76
CA PRO A 104 -2.60 10.08 4.84
C PRO A 104 -1.42 9.67 5.72
N GLU A 105 -1.66 9.63 7.02
CA GLU A 105 -0.79 9.00 7.99
C GLU A 105 -1.42 7.68 8.45
N VAL A 106 -0.58 6.69 8.72
CA VAL A 106 -1.05 5.36 9.14
C VAL A 106 -2.01 5.45 10.32
N ASP A 107 -3.22 4.94 10.13
CA ASP A 107 -4.27 4.81 11.14
C ASP A 107 -5.13 3.59 10.80
N VAL A 108 -4.63 2.42 11.20
CA VAL A 108 -5.28 1.14 10.88
C VAL A 108 -6.71 1.09 11.41
N MET A 109 -6.99 1.73 12.55
CA MET A 109 -8.34 1.75 13.13
C MET A 109 -9.35 2.53 12.29
N ARG A 110 -8.87 3.44 11.44
CA ARG A 110 -9.67 4.16 10.44
C ARG A 110 -9.50 3.63 9.00
N GLY A 111 -8.77 2.52 8.82
CA GLY A 111 -8.58 1.89 7.51
C GLY A 111 -7.45 2.49 6.66
N VAL A 112 -6.54 3.25 7.26
CA VAL A 112 -5.36 3.80 6.58
C VAL A 112 -4.14 2.92 6.87
N GLU A 113 -3.70 2.16 5.88
CA GLU A 113 -2.65 1.14 6.03
C GLU A 113 -1.24 1.70 6.04
N ASN A 114 -1.00 2.88 5.47
CA ASN A 114 0.34 3.46 5.36
C ASN A 114 0.34 4.98 5.42
N THR A 115 1.44 5.55 5.92
CA THR A 115 1.77 6.95 5.68
C THR A 115 2.28 7.09 4.26
N SER A 116 1.67 7.95 3.47
CA SER A 116 2.06 8.22 2.08
C SER A 116 2.36 9.71 1.86
N GLY A 117 2.77 10.05 0.64
CA GLY A 117 3.21 11.38 0.24
C GLY A 117 4.38 11.28 -0.72
N PRO A 118 5.52 10.70 -0.34
CA PRO A 118 6.56 10.35 -1.32
C PRO A 118 6.05 9.26 -2.25
N LEU A 119 5.87 9.59 -3.54
CA LEU A 119 5.41 8.66 -4.56
C LEU A 119 6.36 7.45 -4.68
N GLY A 120 5.83 6.32 -5.07
CA GLY A 120 6.60 5.08 -5.19
C GLY A 120 6.73 4.27 -3.90
N GLN A 121 6.78 4.92 -2.73
CA GLN A 121 7.00 4.21 -1.47
C GLN A 121 5.75 3.47 -0.96
N GLY A 122 4.54 3.94 -1.29
CA GLY A 122 3.29 3.32 -0.87
C GLY A 122 3.14 1.91 -1.43
N HIS A 123 3.31 1.74 -2.74
CA HIS A 123 3.20 0.39 -3.34
C HIS A 123 4.43 -0.49 -3.07
N ALA A 124 5.60 0.09 -2.76
CA ALA A 124 6.73 -0.68 -2.25
C ALA A 124 6.44 -1.24 -0.85
N MET A 125 5.75 -0.50 0.02
CA MET A 125 5.24 -1.02 1.29
C MET A 125 4.15 -2.08 1.09
N ALA A 126 3.27 -1.91 0.10
CA ALA A 126 2.28 -2.92 -0.26
C ALA A 126 2.94 -4.25 -0.70
N LEU A 127 4.01 -4.17 -1.49
CA LEU A 127 4.84 -5.34 -1.82
C LEU A 127 5.36 -6.05 -0.56
N GLY A 128 5.84 -5.28 0.41
CA GLY A 128 6.32 -5.81 1.70
C GLY A 128 5.23 -6.53 2.48
N ALA A 129 4.02 -5.97 2.52
CA ALA A 129 2.87 -6.62 3.14
C ALA A 129 2.49 -7.92 2.43
N ALA A 130 2.51 -7.94 1.09
CA ALA A 130 2.24 -9.16 0.31
C ALA A 130 3.29 -10.26 0.54
N VAL A 131 4.57 -9.91 0.70
CA VAL A 131 5.63 -10.87 1.05
C VAL A 131 5.43 -11.41 2.47
N ALA A 132 5.10 -10.55 3.44
CA ALA A 132 4.86 -10.98 4.82
C ALA A 132 3.64 -11.91 4.90
N GLU A 133 2.59 -11.63 4.15
CA GLU A 133 1.41 -12.50 4.06
C GLU A 133 1.79 -13.90 3.55
N ARG A 134 2.54 -14.02 2.44
CA ARG A 134 3.01 -15.31 1.92
C ARG A 134 3.92 -16.05 2.91
N PHE A 135 4.78 -15.30 3.61
CA PHE A 135 5.62 -15.87 4.68
C PHE A 135 4.77 -16.48 5.81
N MET A 136 3.72 -15.79 6.24
CA MET A 136 2.81 -16.26 7.29
C MET A 136 1.98 -17.45 6.80
N ALA A 137 1.39 -17.36 5.62
CA ALA A 137 0.57 -18.43 5.03
C ALA A 137 1.38 -19.73 4.81
N ALA A 138 2.64 -19.63 4.41
CA ALA A 138 3.54 -20.78 4.26
C ALA A 138 3.80 -21.54 5.57
N ARG A 139 3.59 -20.90 6.73
CA ARG A 139 3.80 -21.49 8.07
C ARG A 139 2.52 -21.93 8.75
N PHE A 140 1.46 -21.19 8.56
CA PHE A 140 0.21 -21.38 9.30
C PHE A 140 -0.96 -21.83 8.42
N GLY A 141 -0.77 -21.86 7.11
CA GLY A 141 -1.76 -22.36 6.14
C GLY A 141 -2.54 -21.26 5.41
N GLU A 142 -3.11 -21.65 4.28
CA GLU A 142 -3.83 -20.74 3.38
C GLU A 142 -5.18 -20.24 3.94
N TRP A 143 -5.62 -20.73 5.09
CA TRP A 143 -6.84 -20.24 5.75
C TRP A 143 -6.76 -18.76 6.13
N MET A 144 -5.53 -18.25 6.34
CA MET A 144 -5.26 -16.85 6.69
C MET A 144 -4.90 -15.98 5.48
N ALA A 145 -4.86 -16.56 4.29
CA ALA A 145 -4.47 -15.85 3.09
C ALA A 145 -5.39 -14.67 2.76
N HIS A 146 -4.79 -13.56 2.40
CA HIS A 146 -5.50 -12.33 2.03
C HIS A 146 -4.76 -11.57 0.93
N LYS A 147 -5.46 -10.63 0.29
CA LYS A 147 -4.91 -9.83 -0.80
C LYS A 147 -4.36 -8.51 -0.28
N THR A 148 -3.36 -8.01 -0.99
CA THR A 148 -2.84 -6.65 -0.83
C THR A 148 -3.11 -5.89 -2.12
N TYR A 149 -3.85 -4.79 -2.00
CA TYR A 149 -4.16 -3.88 -3.09
C TYR A 149 -3.32 -2.62 -2.96
N ALA A 150 -2.83 -2.09 -4.06
CA ALA A 150 -2.18 -0.78 -4.10
C ALA A 150 -2.80 0.07 -5.22
N TYR A 151 -3.05 1.33 -4.93
CA TYR A 151 -3.45 2.33 -5.91
C TYR A 151 -2.23 3.19 -6.25
N ILE A 152 -1.90 3.30 -7.52
CA ILE A 152 -0.76 4.07 -8.02
C ILE A 152 -1.21 5.06 -9.10
N SER A 153 -0.41 6.10 -9.33
CA SER A 153 -0.66 7.14 -10.33
C SER A 153 0.46 7.22 -11.36
N ASP A 154 0.32 8.07 -12.37
CA ASP A 154 1.34 8.31 -13.39
C ASP A 154 2.70 8.63 -12.74
N GLY A 155 2.78 9.61 -11.85
CA GLY A 155 4.02 9.94 -11.16
C GLY A 155 4.57 8.83 -10.26
N ALA A 156 3.71 7.94 -9.74
CA ALA A 156 4.19 6.78 -9.00
C ALA A 156 4.84 5.73 -9.91
N VAL A 157 4.36 5.58 -11.15
CA VAL A 157 4.98 4.67 -12.15
C VAL A 157 6.32 5.20 -12.62
N GLU A 158 6.50 6.51 -12.71
CA GLU A 158 7.76 7.15 -13.12
C GLU A 158 8.88 7.04 -12.07
N GLU A 159 8.52 6.93 -10.79
CA GLU A 159 9.52 6.81 -9.72
C GLU A 159 10.40 5.57 -9.91
N GLU A 160 11.73 5.72 -9.76
CA GLU A 160 12.70 4.62 -9.95
C GLU A 160 12.44 3.43 -9.03
N ILE A 161 11.90 3.66 -7.84
CA ILE A 161 11.55 2.58 -6.90
C ILE A 161 10.52 1.61 -7.48
N SER A 162 9.66 2.08 -8.39
CA SER A 162 8.63 1.27 -9.06
C SER A 162 9.21 0.18 -9.94
N GLN A 163 10.44 0.39 -10.48
CA GLN A 163 11.20 -0.63 -11.18
C GLN A 163 11.55 -1.80 -10.23
N GLY A 164 11.99 -1.47 -9.01
CA GLY A 164 12.30 -2.45 -7.99
C GLY A 164 11.06 -3.27 -7.59
N VAL A 165 9.94 -2.59 -7.37
CA VAL A 165 8.66 -3.22 -6.99
C VAL A 165 8.18 -4.16 -8.10
N GLY A 166 8.09 -3.68 -9.34
CA GLY A 166 7.61 -4.45 -10.49
C GLY A 166 8.44 -5.72 -10.71
N ARG A 167 9.78 -5.57 -10.75
CA ARG A 167 10.72 -6.66 -10.92
C ARG A 167 10.62 -7.72 -9.81
N ILE A 168 10.59 -7.30 -8.55
CA ILE A 168 10.59 -8.22 -7.40
C ILE A 168 9.26 -8.96 -7.31
N ALA A 169 8.13 -8.28 -7.44
CA ALA A 169 6.82 -8.91 -7.36
C ALA A 169 6.61 -9.95 -8.46
N GLY A 170 7.00 -9.63 -9.71
CA GLY A 170 6.95 -10.56 -10.82
C GLY A 170 7.88 -11.77 -10.63
N HIS A 171 9.13 -11.52 -10.18
CA HIS A 171 10.10 -12.58 -9.90
C HIS A 171 9.60 -13.57 -8.83
N LEU A 172 8.98 -13.07 -7.77
CA LEU A 172 8.44 -13.90 -6.68
C LEU A 172 7.07 -14.51 -7.00
N GLY A 173 6.40 -14.06 -8.08
CA GLY A 173 5.08 -14.56 -8.46
C GLY A 173 4.01 -14.26 -7.42
N LEU A 174 3.95 -13.03 -6.89
CA LEU A 174 3.08 -12.64 -5.79
C LEU A 174 1.63 -12.45 -6.26
N SER A 175 0.89 -13.52 -6.44
CA SER A 175 -0.52 -13.48 -6.87
C SER A 175 -1.48 -12.85 -5.84
N ASN A 176 -1.03 -12.63 -4.63
CA ASN A 176 -1.75 -11.90 -3.60
C ASN A 176 -1.57 -10.37 -3.70
N PHE A 177 -0.74 -9.89 -4.64
CA PHE A 177 -0.46 -8.47 -4.85
C PHE A 177 -1.16 -7.96 -6.13
N ILE A 178 -2.09 -7.01 -5.97
CA ILE A 178 -2.89 -6.43 -7.04
C ILE A 178 -2.67 -4.92 -7.02
N MET A 179 -2.21 -4.36 -8.13
CA MET A 179 -2.06 -2.91 -8.29
C MET A 179 -3.09 -2.38 -9.27
N TYR A 180 -3.68 -1.23 -8.95
CA TYR A 180 -4.46 -0.42 -9.88
C TYR A 180 -3.66 0.83 -10.24
N TYR A 181 -3.36 0.99 -11.51
CA TYR A 181 -2.71 2.17 -12.06
C TYR A 181 -3.75 3.11 -12.64
N ASP A 182 -3.90 4.27 -12.03
CA ASP A 182 -4.72 5.38 -12.51
C ASP A 182 -3.96 6.12 -13.61
N SER A 183 -4.21 5.72 -14.84
CA SER A 183 -3.57 6.26 -16.04
C SER A 183 -4.45 7.36 -16.62
N ASN A 184 -4.13 8.61 -16.30
CA ASN A 184 -4.91 9.78 -16.74
C ASN A 184 -4.12 10.80 -17.53
N ASN A 185 -2.84 10.54 -17.82
CA ASN A 185 -1.94 11.40 -18.60
C ASN A 185 -1.70 12.78 -17.99
N ILE A 186 -1.99 13.02 -16.69
CA ILE A 186 -1.83 14.35 -16.08
C ILE A 186 -0.99 14.27 -14.80
N GLN A 187 0.06 15.07 -14.78
CA GLN A 187 0.91 15.36 -13.63
C GLN A 187 0.59 16.74 -13.03
N LEU A 188 1.35 17.14 -12.01
CA LEU A 188 1.12 18.41 -11.32
C LEU A 188 1.31 19.64 -12.22
N SER A 189 2.24 19.59 -13.16
CA SER A 189 2.62 20.74 -14.00
C SER A 189 2.63 20.46 -15.50
N THR A 190 2.56 19.18 -15.92
CA THR A 190 2.65 18.76 -17.32
C THR A 190 1.70 17.60 -17.61
N LYS A 191 1.65 17.20 -18.88
CA LYS A 191 1.13 15.89 -19.28
C LYS A 191 2.24 14.85 -19.26
N VAL A 192 1.87 13.59 -19.02
CA VAL A 192 2.83 12.47 -19.01
C VAL A 192 3.53 12.33 -20.36
N ASP A 193 2.82 12.44 -21.47
CA ASP A 193 3.37 12.32 -22.82
C ASP A 193 4.39 13.42 -23.19
N GLU A 194 4.53 14.46 -22.36
CA GLU A 194 5.59 15.46 -22.49
C GLU A 194 6.92 15.02 -21.84
N VAL A 195 6.89 14.03 -20.94
CA VAL A 195 8.05 13.59 -20.15
C VAL A 195 8.36 12.10 -20.28
N ASP A 196 7.37 11.27 -20.55
CA ASP A 196 7.51 9.81 -20.65
C ASP A 196 6.71 9.25 -21.83
N THR A 197 7.31 8.28 -22.53
CA THR A 197 6.69 7.53 -23.64
C THR A 197 6.75 6.03 -23.43
N GLU A 198 6.98 5.59 -22.19
CA GLU A 198 7.06 4.18 -21.87
C GLU A 198 5.72 3.45 -22.11
N ASN A 199 5.82 2.22 -22.61
CA ASN A 199 4.69 1.31 -22.62
C ASN A 199 4.65 0.54 -21.29
N VAL A 200 3.92 1.07 -20.33
CA VAL A 200 3.82 0.50 -18.97
C VAL A 200 3.29 -0.94 -19.01
N ALA A 201 2.30 -1.24 -19.87
CA ALA A 201 1.77 -2.60 -19.99
C ALA A 201 2.87 -3.59 -20.38
N MET A 202 3.59 -3.34 -21.46
CA MET A 202 4.69 -4.19 -21.93
C MET A 202 5.81 -4.31 -20.90
N LYS A 203 6.10 -3.24 -20.17
CA LYS A 203 7.12 -3.22 -19.12
C LYS A 203 6.77 -4.18 -17.98
N TYR A 204 5.53 -4.14 -17.48
CA TYR A 204 5.08 -5.03 -16.42
C TYR A 204 4.90 -6.48 -16.91
N GLU A 205 4.42 -6.68 -18.14
CA GLU A 205 4.38 -8.01 -18.78
C GLU A 205 5.77 -8.65 -18.86
N ALA A 206 6.80 -7.85 -19.23
CA ALA A 206 8.19 -8.32 -19.27
C ALA A 206 8.74 -8.72 -17.89
N TRP A 207 8.21 -8.15 -16.82
CA TRP A 207 8.51 -8.57 -15.44
C TRP A 207 7.69 -9.77 -14.97
N GLY A 208 6.80 -10.31 -15.80
CA GLY A 208 5.99 -11.50 -15.50
C GLY A 208 4.69 -11.21 -14.78
N TRP A 209 4.15 -9.99 -14.87
CA TRP A 209 2.85 -9.62 -14.34
C TRP A 209 1.70 -10.06 -15.26
N ASN A 210 0.54 -10.31 -14.67
CA ASN A 210 -0.74 -10.32 -15.37
C ASN A 210 -1.18 -8.86 -15.54
N VAL A 211 -1.35 -8.38 -16.77
CA VAL A 211 -1.70 -6.98 -17.05
C VAL A 211 -3.08 -6.93 -17.69
N LEU A 212 -3.96 -6.12 -17.12
CA LEU A 212 -5.33 -5.89 -17.57
C LEU A 212 -5.52 -4.39 -17.84
N SER A 213 -6.18 -4.03 -18.94
CA SER A 213 -6.48 -2.63 -19.28
C SER A 213 -7.99 -2.45 -19.34
N VAL A 214 -8.50 -1.39 -18.70
CA VAL A 214 -9.94 -1.12 -18.56
C VAL A 214 -10.26 0.36 -18.73
N ASP A 215 -11.47 0.68 -19.13
CA ASP A 215 -12.03 2.01 -18.92
C ASP A 215 -12.26 2.20 -17.42
N GLY A 216 -11.46 3.10 -16.80
CA GLY A 216 -11.47 3.39 -15.37
C GLY A 216 -12.77 4.05 -14.85
N HIS A 217 -13.73 4.33 -15.75
CA HIS A 217 -15.06 4.81 -15.42
C HIS A 217 -16.17 3.78 -15.70
N ASN A 218 -15.82 2.60 -16.20
CA ASN A 218 -16.75 1.52 -16.46
C ASN A 218 -16.79 0.53 -15.28
N ILE A 219 -17.81 0.63 -14.45
CA ILE A 219 -18.02 -0.24 -13.26
C ILE A 219 -17.93 -1.73 -13.61
N ASN A 220 -18.42 -2.16 -14.80
CA ASN A 220 -18.36 -3.57 -15.19
C ASN A 220 -16.94 -4.00 -15.53
N GLU A 221 -16.20 -3.22 -16.31
CA GLU A 221 -14.81 -3.54 -16.68
C GLU A 221 -13.91 -3.58 -15.44
N ILE A 222 -14.07 -2.62 -14.52
CA ILE A 222 -13.36 -2.61 -13.22
C ILE A 222 -13.68 -3.89 -12.43
N ARG A 223 -14.96 -4.26 -12.35
CA ARG A 223 -15.40 -5.47 -11.63
C ARG A 223 -14.82 -6.74 -12.26
N GLU A 224 -14.90 -6.88 -13.58
CA GLU A 224 -14.37 -8.02 -14.31
C GLU A 224 -12.84 -8.16 -14.13
N ALA A 225 -12.12 -7.03 -14.18
CA ALA A 225 -10.69 -7.00 -13.92
C ALA A 225 -10.34 -7.41 -12.48
N LEU A 226 -11.10 -6.93 -11.49
CA LEU A 226 -10.91 -7.32 -10.10
C LEU A 226 -11.26 -8.80 -9.86
N VAL A 227 -12.26 -9.36 -10.54
CA VAL A 227 -12.55 -10.82 -10.52
C VAL A 227 -11.38 -11.60 -11.08
N ALA A 228 -10.86 -11.19 -12.25
CA ALA A 228 -9.71 -11.85 -12.88
C ALA A 228 -8.46 -11.75 -12.00
N ALA A 229 -8.16 -10.58 -11.44
CA ALA A 229 -7.02 -10.35 -10.55
C ALA A 229 -7.10 -11.20 -9.27
N ASN A 230 -8.29 -11.32 -8.68
CA ASN A 230 -8.48 -12.15 -7.48
C ASN A 230 -8.41 -13.65 -7.76
N SER A 231 -8.65 -14.07 -9.00
CA SER A 231 -8.58 -15.47 -9.46
C SER A 231 -7.18 -15.87 -9.95
N GLU A 232 -6.28 -14.91 -10.19
CA GLU A 232 -4.89 -15.19 -10.58
C GLU A 232 -4.14 -15.83 -9.40
N THR A 233 -3.41 -16.91 -9.66
CA THR A 233 -2.76 -17.73 -8.62
C THR A 233 -1.23 -17.79 -8.72
N GLU A 234 -0.65 -17.28 -9.82
CA GLU A 234 0.77 -17.44 -10.12
C GLU A 234 1.54 -16.11 -10.25
N ARG A 235 0.83 -15.02 -10.56
CA ARG A 235 1.43 -13.75 -10.94
C ARG A 235 0.79 -12.59 -10.18
N PRO A 236 1.53 -11.53 -9.84
CA PRO A 236 0.92 -10.26 -9.45
C PRO A 236 0.10 -9.69 -10.62
N THR A 237 -0.92 -8.91 -10.33
CA THR A 237 -1.78 -8.29 -11.35
C THR A 237 -1.66 -6.77 -11.32
N LEU A 238 -1.43 -6.17 -12.49
CA LEU A 238 -1.59 -4.74 -12.73
C LEU A 238 -2.88 -4.51 -13.52
N ILE A 239 -3.78 -3.71 -12.96
CA ILE A 239 -4.97 -3.21 -13.67
C ILE A 239 -4.68 -1.77 -14.08
N ILE A 240 -4.57 -1.49 -15.37
CA ILE A 240 -4.41 -0.15 -15.92
C ILE A 240 -5.81 0.41 -16.17
N GLY A 241 -6.24 1.35 -15.34
CA GLY A 241 -7.49 2.05 -15.49
C GLY A 241 -7.29 3.39 -16.20
N HIS A 242 -7.82 3.51 -17.41
CA HIS A 242 -7.82 4.78 -18.12
C HIS A 242 -8.89 5.69 -17.53
N THR A 243 -8.47 6.73 -16.83
CA THR A 243 -9.36 7.66 -16.14
C THR A 243 -9.26 9.07 -16.71
N VAL A 244 -10.13 9.96 -16.23
CA VAL A 244 -10.17 11.36 -16.61
C VAL A 244 -9.94 12.23 -15.37
N MET A 245 -8.90 13.04 -15.40
CA MET A 245 -8.59 14.00 -14.33
C MET A 245 -9.76 14.96 -14.14
N GLY A 246 -10.22 15.13 -12.90
CA GLY A 246 -11.33 16.03 -12.60
C GLY A 246 -12.67 15.58 -13.18
N LYS A 247 -12.93 14.28 -13.20
CA LYS A 247 -14.17 13.68 -13.74
C LYS A 247 -15.42 14.33 -13.19
N GLY A 248 -16.26 14.85 -14.09
CA GLY A 248 -17.51 15.52 -13.74
C GLY A 248 -17.39 17.04 -13.55
N ALA A 249 -16.17 17.60 -13.57
CA ALA A 249 -15.94 19.03 -13.40
C ALA A 249 -16.56 19.87 -14.54
N ARG A 250 -17.15 21.02 -14.19
CA ARG A 250 -17.88 21.90 -15.12
C ARG A 250 -17.42 23.34 -15.01
N THR A 251 -17.60 24.08 -16.11
CA THR A 251 -17.52 25.53 -16.15
C THR A 251 -18.85 26.16 -15.74
N THR A 252 -18.89 27.49 -15.51
CA THR A 252 -20.10 28.24 -15.13
C THR A 252 -21.21 28.16 -16.17
N ASP A 253 -20.86 28.03 -17.45
CA ASP A 253 -21.83 27.84 -18.56
C ASP A 253 -22.25 26.37 -18.76
N GLY A 254 -21.77 25.47 -17.90
CA GLY A 254 -22.10 24.03 -17.91
C GLY A 254 -21.22 23.20 -18.86
N GLY A 255 -20.23 23.80 -19.53
CA GLY A 255 -19.24 23.10 -20.33
C GLY A 255 -18.37 22.15 -19.50
N SER A 256 -17.68 21.18 -20.15
CA SER A 256 -16.74 20.30 -19.46
C SER A 256 -15.49 21.04 -19.02
N PHE A 257 -15.05 20.80 -17.78
CA PHE A 257 -13.75 21.23 -17.26
C PHE A 257 -12.86 20.03 -16.89
N GLU A 258 -13.17 18.86 -17.42
CA GLU A 258 -12.40 17.64 -17.26
C GLU A 258 -11.05 17.72 -18.00
N ASP A 259 -10.09 16.84 -17.67
CA ASP A 259 -8.80 16.71 -18.33
C ASP A 259 -7.97 18.01 -18.33
N LYS A 260 -7.96 18.72 -17.20
CA LYS A 260 -7.17 19.95 -17.03
C LYS A 260 -6.08 19.76 -16.00
N VAL A 261 -4.83 20.06 -16.35
CA VAL A 261 -3.67 20.06 -15.44
C VAL A 261 -3.96 20.88 -14.17
N SER A 262 -4.65 22.03 -14.32
CA SER A 262 -4.99 22.89 -13.18
C SER A 262 -5.85 22.21 -12.10
N THR A 263 -6.63 21.18 -12.44
CA THR A 263 -7.45 20.44 -11.45
C THR A 263 -6.62 19.45 -10.61
N HIS A 264 -5.38 19.20 -10.99
CA HIS A 264 -4.52 18.25 -10.26
C HIS A 264 -4.29 18.73 -8.83
N GLY A 265 -3.77 19.94 -8.63
CA GLY A 265 -3.26 20.41 -7.34
C GLY A 265 -3.92 21.66 -6.78
N GLN A 266 -5.11 22.04 -7.26
CA GLN A 266 -5.82 23.23 -6.82
C GLN A 266 -7.30 22.93 -6.58
N PRO A 267 -7.98 23.67 -5.64
CA PRO A 267 -9.42 23.68 -5.55
C PRO A 267 -10.06 23.94 -6.91
N LEU A 268 -11.20 23.36 -7.21
CA LEU A 268 -11.86 23.49 -8.51
C LEU A 268 -12.09 24.96 -8.91
N THR A 269 -12.55 25.79 -7.97
CA THR A 269 -12.76 27.22 -8.20
C THR A 269 -11.43 27.92 -8.54
N ALA A 270 -10.36 27.63 -7.83
CA ALA A 270 -9.04 28.20 -8.13
C ALA A 270 -8.45 27.70 -9.46
N ALA A 271 -8.77 26.49 -9.86
CA ALA A 271 -8.38 25.90 -11.12
C ALA A 271 -9.10 26.51 -12.34
N GLY A 272 -10.23 27.21 -12.13
CA GLY A 272 -11.05 27.81 -13.15
C GLY A 272 -12.35 27.05 -13.48
N ALA A 273 -12.66 25.98 -12.72
CA ALA A 273 -13.95 25.30 -12.79
C ALA A 273 -15.01 26.03 -11.92
N ASP A 274 -16.26 25.68 -12.11
CA ASP A 274 -17.35 26.10 -11.25
C ASP A 274 -17.74 24.95 -10.30
N PHE A 275 -17.47 25.14 -9.00
CA PHE A 275 -17.73 24.12 -7.99
C PHE A 275 -19.23 23.80 -7.90
N ALA A 276 -20.11 24.81 -7.89
CA ALA A 276 -21.56 24.59 -7.77
C ALA A 276 -22.12 23.89 -9.01
N ALA A 277 -21.68 24.26 -10.20
CA ALA A 277 -22.05 23.58 -11.44
C ALA A 277 -21.55 22.12 -11.45
N THR A 278 -20.34 21.88 -10.95
CA THR A 278 -19.77 20.53 -10.82
C THR A 278 -20.59 19.67 -9.87
N VAL A 279 -20.92 20.17 -8.68
CA VAL A 279 -21.75 19.44 -7.69
C VAL A 279 -23.13 19.11 -8.29
N LYS A 280 -23.77 20.06 -8.96
CA LYS A 280 -25.06 19.83 -9.65
C LYS A 280 -24.94 18.79 -10.76
N ASN A 281 -23.88 18.85 -11.58
CA ASN A 281 -23.63 17.87 -12.65
C ASN A 281 -23.52 16.44 -12.11
N LEU A 282 -22.90 16.28 -10.93
CA LEU A 282 -22.77 14.99 -10.23
C LEU A 282 -24.02 14.63 -9.41
N GLY A 283 -25.08 15.44 -9.51
CA GLY A 283 -26.40 15.19 -8.87
C GLY A 283 -26.43 15.46 -7.37
N GLY A 284 -25.52 16.30 -6.87
CA GLY A 284 -25.52 16.77 -5.48
C GLY A 284 -26.15 18.14 -5.32
N ASP A 285 -26.20 18.60 -4.06
CA ASP A 285 -26.66 19.92 -3.67
C ASP A 285 -25.46 20.82 -3.33
N PRO A 286 -25.22 21.90 -4.11
CA PRO A 286 -24.12 22.83 -3.83
C PRO A 286 -24.19 23.53 -2.47
N GLU A 287 -25.41 23.69 -1.91
CA GLU A 287 -25.59 24.28 -0.58
C GLU A 287 -25.24 23.29 0.55
N ASN A 288 -25.24 21.98 0.23
CA ASN A 288 -24.88 20.92 1.16
C ASN A 288 -23.97 19.85 0.50
N PRO A 289 -22.75 20.23 0.07
CA PRO A 289 -21.87 19.35 -0.71
C PRO A 289 -21.28 18.17 0.09
N PHE A 290 -21.44 18.16 1.41
CA PHE A 290 -21.06 17.04 2.28
C PHE A 290 -22.21 16.05 2.54
N ALA A 291 -23.32 16.19 1.85
CA ALA A 291 -24.43 15.25 1.97
C ALA A 291 -24.03 13.85 1.46
N VAL A 292 -24.38 12.83 2.22
CA VAL A 292 -24.24 11.43 1.80
C VAL A 292 -25.52 11.03 1.05
N PHE A 293 -25.35 10.51 -0.16
CA PHE A 293 -26.47 10.03 -0.97
C PHE A 293 -27.12 8.78 -0.36
N GLU A 294 -28.40 8.60 -0.61
CA GLU A 294 -29.10 7.41 -0.12
C GLU A 294 -28.52 6.13 -0.72
N GLU A 295 -28.20 6.15 -2.02
CA GLU A 295 -27.56 5.03 -2.70
C GLU A 295 -26.22 4.64 -2.05
N SER A 296 -25.47 5.63 -1.54
CA SER A 296 -24.21 5.39 -0.81
C SER A 296 -24.46 4.73 0.55
N ARG A 297 -25.46 5.23 1.31
CA ARG A 297 -25.83 4.64 2.60
C ARG A 297 -26.27 3.20 2.45
N GLU A 298 -27.13 2.91 1.47
CA GLU A 298 -27.60 1.57 1.19
C GLU A 298 -26.45 0.64 0.79
N ALA A 299 -25.59 1.04 -0.18
CA ALA A 299 -24.48 0.22 -0.66
C ALA A 299 -23.52 -0.16 0.46
N PHE A 300 -23.15 0.81 1.30
CA PHE A 300 -22.22 0.54 2.41
C PHE A 300 -22.90 -0.18 3.60
N ALA A 301 -24.20 -0.01 3.82
CA ALA A 301 -24.95 -0.81 4.78
C ALA A 301 -25.00 -2.29 4.36
N GLU A 302 -25.38 -2.57 3.10
CA GLU A 302 -25.37 -3.92 2.53
C GLU A 302 -23.95 -4.55 2.61
N ARG A 303 -22.93 -3.77 2.26
CA ARG A 303 -21.54 -4.22 2.35
C ARG A 303 -21.10 -4.54 3.76
N ARG A 304 -21.46 -3.70 4.74
CA ARG A 304 -21.13 -3.92 6.16
C ARG A 304 -21.72 -5.24 6.67
N GLU A 305 -22.95 -5.56 6.35
CA GLU A 305 -23.56 -6.84 6.73
C GLU A 305 -22.85 -8.03 6.07
N ALA A 306 -22.52 -7.91 4.78
CA ALA A 306 -21.74 -8.95 4.08
C ALA A 306 -20.34 -9.16 4.71
N LEU A 307 -19.67 -8.08 5.13
CA LEU A 307 -18.37 -8.12 5.79
C LEU A 307 -18.46 -8.73 7.19
N ARG A 308 -19.50 -8.40 7.99
CA ARG A 308 -19.75 -9.07 9.28
C ARG A 308 -19.94 -10.57 9.12
N ALA A 309 -20.72 -10.97 8.11
CA ALA A 309 -20.93 -12.38 7.80
C ALA A 309 -19.60 -13.06 7.37
N TRP A 310 -18.76 -12.38 6.60
CA TRP A 310 -17.42 -12.88 6.25
C TRP A 310 -16.54 -13.00 7.49
N ALA A 311 -16.45 -11.96 8.33
CA ALA A 311 -15.63 -11.95 9.55
C ALA A 311 -16.04 -13.08 10.52
N ALA A 312 -17.35 -13.31 10.69
CA ALA A 312 -17.86 -14.40 11.50
C ALA A 312 -17.46 -15.79 10.97
N ARG A 313 -17.52 -15.98 9.63
CA ARG A 313 -17.04 -17.22 9.00
C ARG A 313 -15.53 -17.40 9.19
N GLN A 314 -14.75 -16.35 8.99
CA GLN A 314 -13.29 -16.39 9.14
C GLN A 314 -12.88 -16.68 10.59
N ALA A 315 -13.55 -16.08 11.57
CA ALA A 315 -13.34 -16.41 12.98
C ALA A 315 -13.67 -17.88 13.31
N GLY A 316 -14.69 -18.44 12.65
CA GLY A 316 -15.02 -19.88 12.76
C GLY A 316 -13.91 -20.78 12.20
N VAL A 317 -13.35 -20.42 11.02
CA VAL A 317 -12.22 -21.14 10.42
C VAL A 317 -10.99 -21.07 11.33
N GLU A 318 -10.64 -19.90 11.81
CA GLU A 318 -9.52 -19.71 12.74
C GLU A 318 -9.69 -20.53 14.02
N LYS A 319 -10.89 -20.50 14.61
CA LYS A 319 -11.19 -21.28 15.83
C LYS A 319 -11.00 -22.78 15.61
N THR A 320 -11.46 -23.31 14.48
CA THR A 320 -11.29 -24.73 14.13
C THR A 320 -9.81 -25.06 13.96
N TRP A 321 -9.09 -24.27 13.16
CA TRP A 321 -7.66 -24.45 12.93
C TRP A 321 -6.85 -24.41 14.24
N ARG A 322 -7.15 -23.45 15.13
CA ARG A 322 -6.51 -23.35 16.47
C ARG A 322 -6.77 -24.59 17.34
N GLY A 323 -7.96 -25.17 17.25
CA GLY A 323 -8.32 -26.39 17.96
C GLY A 323 -7.53 -27.61 17.46
N GLU A 324 -7.28 -27.70 16.17
CA GLU A 324 -6.55 -28.79 15.55
C GLU A 324 -5.02 -28.65 15.62
N HIS A 325 -4.51 -27.42 15.74
CA HIS A 325 -3.08 -27.10 15.63
C HIS A 325 -2.56 -26.28 16.84
N GLY A 326 -2.76 -26.78 18.05
CA GLY A 326 -2.49 -26.02 19.28
C GLY A 326 -1.05 -25.50 19.42
N GLU A 327 -0.02 -26.21 18.94
CA GLU A 327 1.37 -25.69 18.95
C GLU A 327 1.58 -24.57 17.96
N LEU A 328 1.06 -24.72 16.72
CA LEU A 328 1.13 -23.66 15.71
C LEU A 328 0.32 -22.45 16.13
N ALA A 329 -0.80 -22.63 16.81
CA ALA A 329 -1.61 -21.52 17.34
C ALA A 329 -0.82 -20.69 18.36
N ARG A 330 -0.11 -21.33 19.32
CA ARG A 330 0.77 -20.61 20.25
C ARG A 330 1.91 -19.88 19.54
N LYS A 331 2.48 -20.51 18.51
CA LYS A 331 3.52 -19.88 17.68
C LYS A 331 2.97 -18.67 16.93
N LEU A 332 1.77 -18.78 16.38
CA LEU A 332 1.10 -17.65 15.69
C LEU A 332 0.85 -16.49 16.65
N ASP A 333 0.38 -16.76 17.87
CA ASP A 333 0.19 -15.74 18.89
C ASP A 333 1.51 -15.04 19.26
N MET A 334 2.60 -15.80 19.36
CA MET A 334 3.94 -15.23 19.59
C MET A 334 4.36 -14.31 18.43
N PHE A 335 4.13 -14.72 17.16
CA PHE A 335 4.46 -13.89 15.99
C PHE A 335 3.66 -12.58 15.99
N LEU A 336 2.35 -12.66 16.22
CA LEU A 336 1.46 -11.50 16.20
C LEU A 336 1.66 -10.57 17.41
N SER A 337 2.12 -11.10 18.55
CA SER A 337 2.38 -10.29 19.75
C SER A 337 3.61 -9.40 19.65
N GLY A 338 4.51 -9.66 18.69
CA GLY A 338 5.81 -8.99 18.59
C GLY A 338 6.81 -9.37 19.70
N HIS A 339 6.49 -10.33 20.57
CA HIS A 339 7.40 -10.80 21.58
C HIS A 339 8.54 -11.63 20.97
N LEU A 340 9.76 -11.38 21.44
CA LEU A 340 10.93 -12.16 21.06
C LEU A 340 11.04 -13.41 21.94
N PRO A 341 11.55 -14.52 21.38
CA PRO A 341 11.91 -15.67 22.21
C PRO A 341 13.05 -15.31 23.15
N GLU A 342 13.15 -16.04 24.25
CA GLU A 342 14.25 -15.87 25.19
C GLU A 342 15.58 -16.30 24.55
N ILE A 343 16.55 -15.41 24.53
CA ILE A 343 17.87 -15.64 23.96
C ILE A 343 18.92 -15.37 25.03
N ASP A 344 19.76 -16.36 25.34
CA ASP A 344 20.93 -16.14 26.15
C ASP A 344 22.04 -15.50 25.31
N TYR A 345 22.06 -14.18 25.27
CA TYR A 345 23.04 -13.40 24.51
C TYR A 345 24.49 -13.64 24.99
N LYS A 346 24.69 -14.07 26.26
CA LYS A 346 26.01 -14.33 26.82
C LYS A 346 26.61 -15.64 26.29
N SER A 347 25.77 -16.56 25.83
CA SER A 347 26.22 -17.82 25.23
C SER A 347 26.68 -17.66 23.77
N ILE A 348 26.47 -16.49 23.16
CA ILE A 348 26.88 -16.24 21.78
C ILE A 348 28.40 -15.95 21.76
N GLU A 349 29.19 -16.95 21.40
CA GLU A 349 30.64 -16.83 21.29
C GLU A 349 31.02 -16.05 20.02
N VAL A 350 31.52 -14.84 20.20
CA VAL A 350 32.06 -14.02 19.12
C VAL A 350 33.59 -14.04 19.19
N LYS A 351 34.25 -14.38 18.10
CA LYS A 351 35.68 -14.42 18.02
C LYS A 351 36.28 -13.03 18.28
N ALA A 352 37.26 -12.95 19.18
CA ALA A 352 37.97 -11.71 19.48
C ALA A 352 38.80 -11.21 18.28
N GLY A 353 38.93 -9.90 18.14
CA GLY A 353 39.76 -9.26 17.11
C GLY A 353 39.21 -9.32 15.69
N VAL A 354 37.95 -9.67 15.51
CA VAL A 354 37.29 -9.63 14.18
C VAL A 354 36.60 -8.29 13.94
N ALA A 355 36.38 -7.95 12.67
CA ALA A 355 35.56 -6.79 12.28
C ALA A 355 34.13 -6.94 12.81
N THR A 356 33.50 -5.84 13.18
CA THR A 356 32.11 -5.84 13.74
C THR A 356 31.09 -6.53 12.84
N ARG A 357 31.23 -6.44 11.52
CA ARG A 357 30.39 -7.18 10.56
C ARG A 357 30.51 -8.70 10.69
N ALA A 358 31.71 -9.22 11.00
CA ALA A 358 31.90 -10.65 11.21
C ALA A 358 31.29 -11.10 12.54
N ALA A 359 31.35 -10.27 13.58
CA ALA A 359 30.63 -10.48 14.82
C ALA A 359 29.10 -10.47 14.59
N SER A 360 28.60 -9.50 13.80
CA SER A 360 27.19 -9.43 13.38
C SER A 360 26.75 -10.71 12.66
N ALA A 361 27.56 -11.27 11.75
CA ALA A 361 27.25 -12.53 11.07
C ALA A 361 27.04 -13.69 12.04
N THR A 362 27.86 -13.77 13.09
CA THR A 362 27.71 -14.81 14.13
C THR A 362 26.40 -14.66 14.87
N VAL A 363 26.04 -13.44 15.29
CA VAL A 363 24.79 -13.14 15.98
C VAL A 363 23.58 -13.40 15.07
N LEU A 364 23.63 -12.96 13.81
CA LEU A 364 22.58 -13.20 12.83
C LEU A 364 22.38 -14.70 12.56
N GLY A 365 23.43 -15.49 12.59
CA GLY A 365 23.32 -16.96 12.50
C GLY A 365 22.53 -17.57 13.66
N VAL A 366 22.74 -17.08 14.89
CA VAL A 366 21.97 -17.49 16.06
C VAL A 366 20.51 -17.01 15.95
N PHE A 367 20.29 -15.76 15.49
CA PHE A 367 18.93 -15.24 15.28
C PHE A 367 18.18 -16.04 14.22
N ALA A 368 18.85 -16.48 13.17
CA ALA A 368 18.24 -17.34 12.17
C ALA A 368 17.72 -18.66 12.74
N GLU A 369 18.35 -19.20 13.78
CA GLU A 369 17.93 -20.44 14.43
C GLU A 369 16.86 -20.21 15.52
N LYS A 370 16.92 -19.06 16.22
CA LYS A 370 16.09 -18.78 17.39
C LYS A 370 14.86 -17.93 17.11
N ILE A 371 14.92 -17.01 16.14
CA ILE A 371 13.83 -16.08 15.81
C ILE A 371 13.22 -16.51 14.48
N GLU A 372 12.16 -17.29 14.56
CA GLU A 372 11.57 -17.90 13.36
C GLU A 372 10.88 -16.88 12.45
N ASN A 373 10.31 -15.83 13.00
CA ASN A 373 9.62 -14.77 12.27
C ASN A 373 10.52 -13.57 11.87
N MET A 374 11.84 -13.69 12.01
CA MET A 374 12.76 -12.68 11.50
C MET A 374 12.99 -12.90 10.01
N ILE A 375 12.87 -11.84 9.23
CA ILE A 375 13.19 -11.81 7.80
C ILE A 375 14.37 -10.85 7.61
N VAL A 376 15.48 -11.35 7.06
CA VAL A 376 16.64 -10.53 6.76
C VAL A 376 16.74 -10.28 5.26
N ALA A 377 17.02 -9.04 4.88
CA ALA A 377 17.17 -8.60 3.50
C ALA A 377 18.58 -8.06 3.22
N SER A 378 19.03 -8.22 1.99
CA SER A 378 20.24 -7.56 1.49
C SER A 378 20.04 -7.09 0.04
N ALA A 379 20.67 -5.96 -0.29
CA ALA A 379 20.68 -5.40 -1.65
C ALA A 379 21.91 -5.89 -2.44
N ASP A 380 22.00 -7.22 -2.61
CA ASP A 380 23.10 -7.93 -3.28
C ASP A 380 24.49 -7.78 -2.61
N LEU A 381 24.51 -7.55 -1.30
CA LEU A 381 25.74 -7.34 -0.53
C LEU A 381 25.97 -8.39 0.57
N SER A 382 25.15 -9.44 0.64
CA SER A 382 25.09 -10.35 1.80
C SER A 382 26.43 -10.99 2.17
N ASN A 383 27.31 -11.25 1.20
CA ASN A 383 28.67 -11.77 1.43
C ASN A 383 29.62 -10.70 2.02
N SER A 384 29.33 -9.43 1.85
CA SER A 384 30.15 -8.29 2.28
C SER A 384 29.59 -7.62 3.53
N ASP A 385 28.29 -7.35 3.59
CA ASP A 385 27.58 -6.82 4.76
C ASP A 385 27.41 -7.89 5.86
N LYS A 386 27.70 -9.14 5.51
CA LYS A 386 27.67 -10.30 6.40
C LYS A 386 26.28 -10.74 6.87
N THR A 387 25.23 -10.32 6.20
CA THR A 387 23.90 -10.90 6.36
C THR A 387 23.84 -12.36 5.87
N ASP A 388 24.85 -12.80 5.11
CA ASP A 388 25.05 -14.22 4.75
C ASP A 388 25.17 -15.15 5.97
N GLY A 389 25.55 -14.62 7.13
CA GLY A 389 25.52 -15.37 8.39
C GLY A 389 24.10 -15.87 8.73
N PHE A 390 23.09 -15.06 8.43
CA PHE A 390 21.68 -15.46 8.56
C PHE A 390 21.28 -16.41 7.42
N LEU A 391 21.60 -16.06 6.17
CA LEU A 391 21.21 -16.84 4.99
C LEU A 391 21.74 -18.29 5.05
N LYS A 392 22.94 -18.52 5.56
CA LYS A 392 23.52 -19.87 5.71
C LYS A 392 22.74 -20.80 6.62
N LYS A 393 21.85 -20.26 7.45
CA LYS A 393 20.99 -21.01 8.39
C LYS A 393 19.53 -21.12 7.90
N THR A 394 19.22 -20.54 6.76
CA THR A 394 17.88 -20.57 6.15
C THR A 394 18.03 -20.61 4.62
N LYS A 395 16.97 -20.24 3.90
CA LYS A 395 17.02 -20.05 2.45
C LYS A 395 16.36 -18.73 2.05
N ALA A 396 16.68 -18.25 0.86
CA ALA A 396 16.01 -17.09 0.27
C ALA A 396 14.61 -17.46 -0.19
N PHE A 397 13.73 -16.44 -0.28
CA PHE A 397 12.45 -16.56 -0.97
C PHE A 397 12.67 -16.79 -2.45
N THR A 398 11.85 -17.65 -3.03
CA THR A 398 11.78 -17.88 -4.47
C THR A 398 10.32 -17.96 -4.91
N LYS A 399 10.07 -17.94 -6.19
CA LYS A 399 8.69 -18.07 -6.73
C LYS A 399 8.00 -19.29 -6.15
N GLY A 400 6.88 -19.05 -5.45
CA GLY A 400 6.07 -20.10 -4.83
C GLY A 400 6.63 -20.72 -3.55
N ASP A 401 7.83 -20.32 -3.09
CA ASP A 401 8.43 -20.84 -1.86
C ASP A 401 8.83 -19.71 -0.89
N PHE A 402 7.99 -19.49 0.12
CA PHE A 402 8.18 -18.52 1.21
C PHE A 402 8.51 -19.18 2.54
N SER A 403 8.92 -20.45 2.55
CA SER A 403 9.30 -21.16 3.77
C SER A 403 10.69 -20.75 4.29
N GLY A 404 11.49 -20.05 3.49
CA GLY A 404 12.72 -19.40 3.93
C GLY A 404 12.49 -18.14 4.77
N LYS A 405 13.59 -17.42 5.06
CA LYS A 405 13.59 -16.20 5.88
C LYS A 405 14.51 -15.10 5.34
N PHE A 406 14.96 -15.23 4.09
CA PHE A 406 15.87 -14.26 3.49
C PHE A 406 15.26 -13.64 2.23
N PHE A 407 15.27 -12.30 2.19
CA PHE A 407 14.75 -11.53 1.07
C PHE A 407 15.89 -10.97 0.22
N GLN A 408 16.01 -11.45 -1.01
CA GLN A 408 16.97 -10.97 -2.01
C GLN A 408 16.36 -9.78 -2.75
N ALA A 409 16.71 -8.57 -2.36
CA ALA A 409 16.18 -7.36 -3.00
C ALA A 409 16.80 -7.06 -4.37
N GLY A 410 18.03 -7.57 -4.62
CA GLY A 410 18.89 -7.08 -5.69
C GLY A 410 19.43 -5.68 -5.36
N VAL A 411 20.14 -5.04 -6.27
CA VAL A 411 20.75 -3.72 -6.04
C VAL A 411 19.65 -2.66 -6.07
N SER A 412 18.93 -2.48 -4.95
CA SER A 412 17.85 -1.52 -4.79
C SER A 412 17.54 -1.26 -3.30
N GLU A 413 18.39 -0.47 -2.66
CA GLU A 413 18.33 -0.19 -1.23
C GLU A 413 17.04 0.51 -0.80
N LEU A 414 16.55 1.47 -1.58
CA LEU A 414 15.30 2.17 -1.28
C LEU A 414 14.11 1.19 -1.30
N THR A 415 14.02 0.36 -2.34
CA THR A 415 12.97 -0.66 -2.44
C THR A 415 13.05 -1.64 -1.28
N MET A 416 14.25 -2.13 -0.95
CA MET A 416 14.49 -3.04 0.17
C MET A 416 13.97 -2.46 1.49
N ALA A 417 14.29 -1.21 1.79
CA ALA A 417 13.88 -0.56 3.02
C ALA A 417 12.36 -0.28 3.06
N CYS A 418 11.75 0.11 1.94
CA CYS A 418 10.30 0.27 1.86
C CYS A 418 9.54 -1.06 1.99
N VAL A 419 10.08 -2.13 1.40
CA VAL A 419 9.52 -3.50 1.57
C VAL A 419 9.60 -3.92 3.04
N ALA A 420 10.71 -3.63 3.73
CA ALA A 420 10.81 -3.89 5.17
C ALA A 420 9.77 -3.09 5.98
N ASN A 421 9.51 -1.82 5.61
CA ASN A 421 8.43 -1.04 6.23
C ASN A 421 7.06 -1.72 6.01
N GLY A 422 6.80 -2.20 4.81
CA GLY A 422 5.56 -2.92 4.50
C GLY A 422 5.40 -4.23 5.26
N MET A 423 6.50 -4.98 5.44
CA MET A 423 6.51 -6.18 6.29
C MET A 423 6.18 -5.84 7.74
N ALA A 424 6.73 -4.73 8.27
CA ALA A 424 6.43 -4.27 9.62
C ALA A 424 4.98 -3.81 9.77
N LEU A 425 4.42 -3.13 8.76
CA LEU A 425 3.00 -2.73 8.71
C LEU A 425 2.06 -3.94 8.67
N HIS A 426 2.46 -5.00 7.99
CA HIS A 426 1.68 -6.26 7.99
C HIS A 426 1.60 -6.85 9.38
N GLY A 427 2.70 -6.84 10.12
CA GLY A 427 2.83 -7.49 11.42
C GLY A 427 3.14 -8.99 11.32
N GLY A 428 3.41 -9.60 12.46
CA GLY A 428 3.76 -11.03 12.56
C GLY A 428 5.21 -11.35 12.19
N VAL A 429 5.96 -10.40 11.63
CA VAL A 429 7.34 -10.57 11.20
C VAL A 429 8.24 -9.46 11.73
N ILE A 430 9.54 -9.74 11.83
CA ILE A 430 10.57 -8.81 12.27
C ILE A 430 11.53 -8.57 11.10
N PRO A 431 11.35 -7.48 10.32
CA PRO A 431 12.19 -7.20 9.17
C PRO A 431 13.52 -6.58 9.57
N ALA A 432 14.59 -7.03 8.94
CA ALA A 432 15.92 -6.45 9.05
C ALA A 432 16.58 -6.29 7.68
N CYS A 433 17.22 -5.15 7.44
CA CYS A 433 17.92 -4.86 6.20
C CYS A 433 19.42 -4.68 6.50
N GLY A 434 20.29 -5.26 5.68
CA GLY A 434 21.73 -5.06 5.72
C GLY A 434 22.25 -4.32 4.50
N THR A 435 23.13 -3.33 4.71
CA THR A 435 23.86 -2.64 3.64
C THR A 435 25.07 -1.89 4.19
N PHE A 436 25.87 -1.27 3.33
CA PHE A 436 26.93 -0.36 3.73
C PHE A 436 26.37 1.00 4.16
N PHE A 437 27.02 1.63 5.13
CA PHE A 437 26.54 2.92 5.67
C PHE A 437 26.39 3.99 4.58
N VAL A 438 27.31 4.05 3.62
CA VAL A 438 27.22 5.01 2.52
C VAL A 438 25.95 4.85 1.68
N PHE A 439 25.43 3.63 1.56
CA PHE A 439 24.20 3.36 0.81
C PHE A 439 22.93 3.65 1.61
N SER A 440 23.05 4.03 2.90
CA SER A 440 21.94 4.58 3.65
C SER A 440 21.39 5.88 3.03
N ASP A 441 22.21 6.59 2.24
CA ASP A 441 21.77 7.77 1.50
C ASP A 441 20.64 7.43 0.52
N TYR A 442 20.65 6.27 -0.12
CA TYR A 442 19.53 5.79 -0.94
C TYR A 442 18.30 5.43 -0.10
N MET A 443 18.48 5.00 1.15
CA MET A 443 17.40 4.53 2.03
C MET A 443 16.73 5.66 2.83
N LYS A 444 17.29 6.85 2.90
CA LYS A 444 16.83 7.96 3.75
C LYS A 444 15.32 8.21 3.70
N PRO A 445 14.65 8.23 2.52
CA PRO A 445 13.22 8.45 2.46
C PRO A 445 12.42 7.34 3.17
N ALA A 446 12.84 6.09 3.03
CA ALA A 446 12.20 4.94 3.69
C ALA A 446 12.45 4.96 5.21
N VAL A 447 13.67 5.27 5.65
CA VAL A 447 14.03 5.42 7.07
C VAL A 447 13.19 6.49 7.74
N ARG A 448 13.00 7.62 7.05
CA ARG A 448 12.11 8.70 7.50
C ARG A 448 10.69 8.20 7.71
N LEU A 449 10.13 7.44 6.77
CA LEU A 449 8.78 6.89 6.91
C LEU A 449 8.71 5.82 8.00
N SER A 450 9.74 4.98 8.19
CA SER A 450 9.81 4.07 9.34
C SER A 450 9.65 4.81 10.65
N ALA A 451 10.37 5.93 10.81
CA ALA A 451 10.32 6.75 12.02
C ALA A 451 8.96 7.42 12.21
N LEU A 452 8.39 8.01 11.15
CA LEU A 452 7.06 8.65 11.19
C LEU A 452 5.95 7.67 11.57
N MET A 453 6.00 6.45 11.02
CA MET A 453 5.04 5.39 11.32
C MET A 453 5.38 4.59 12.59
N ARG A 454 6.50 4.91 13.27
CA ARG A 454 7.00 4.22 14.48
C ARG A 454 7.15 2.71 14.26
N LEU A 455 7.67 2.31 13.12
CA LEU A 455 7.83 0.91 12.76
C LEU A 455 9.08 0.30 13.39
N HIS A 456 8.97 -0.97 13.76
CA HIS A 456 10.09 -1.76 14.25
C HIS A 456 10.80 -2.42 13.06
N VAL A 457 11.67 -1.67 12.38
CA VAL A 457 12.54 -2.14 11.30
C VAL A 457 13.99 -2.04 11.76
N ILE A 458 14.75 -3.13 11.62
CA ILE A 458 16.17 -3.17 11.97
C ILE A 458 16.98 -2.79 10.73
N LEU A 459 17.78 -1.72 10.83
CA LEU A 459 18.71 -1.31 9.78
C LEU A 459 20.13 -1.58 10.24
N SER A 460 20.77 -2.59 9.63
CA SER A 460 22.15 -2.99 9.91
C SER A 460 23.09 -2.31 8.89
N LEU A 461 23.81 -1.30 9.36
CA LEU A 461 24.72 -0.50 8.54
C LEU A 461 26.16 -0.79 8.93
N ILE A 462 26.96 -1.21 7.98
CA ILE A 462 28.38 -1.54 8.19
C ILE A 462 29.29 -0.43 7.66
N HIS A 463 30.58 -0.45 8.03
CA HIS A 463 31.60 0.55 7.68
C HIS A 463 31.31 1.95 8.24
N ILE A 464 30.60 2.04 9.38
CA ILE A 464 30.32 3.32 10.06
C ILE A 464 31.58 3.89 10.73
N SER A 465 32.40 3.01 11.30
CA SER A 465 33.57 3.35 12.12
C SER A 465 34.89 3.03 11.45
N GLU A 466 34.87 2.63 10.20
CA GLU A 466 36.17 2.42 9.48
C GLU A 466 36.80 3.79 9.21
N PRO A 467 38.10 3.94 9.52
CA PRO A 467 38.85 5.09 9.06
C PRO A 467 38.83 5.01 7.53
N THR A 468 37.91 5.68 6.93
CA THR A 468 37.86 5.75 5.49
C THR A 468 38.99 6.63 5.03
N ARG A 469 39.67 6.23 3.95
CA ARG A 469 40.61 7.10 3.25
C ARG A 469 40.03 8.49 2.92
N GLN A 470 38.75 8.62 3.00
CA GLN A 470 38.01 9.85 2.83
C GLN A 470 38.29 10.87 3.95
N ALA A 471 38.59 10.43 5.17
CA ALA A 471 39.06 11.30 6.25
C ALA A 471 40.52 11.77 6.01
N GLU A 472 41.28 11.08 5.17
CA GLU A 472 42.63 11.48 4.77
C GLU A 472 42.64 12.47 3.59
N ILE A 473 41.48 12.63 2.89
CA ILE A 473 41.34 13.48 1.71
C ILE A 473 40.69 14.85 2.07
N SER A 474 40.08 14.94 3.22
CA SER A 474 39.48 16.17 3.75
C SER A 474 40.42 16.86 4.75
#